data_47f20945a9f9629964e1bb1890772fb6
#
_entry.id   47f20945a9f9629964e1bb1890772fb6
#
_cell.length_a   1.000
_cell.length_b   1.000
_cell.length_c   1.000
_cell.angle_alpha   90.00
_cell.angle_beta   90.00
_cell.angle_gamma   90.00
#
_symmetry.space_group_name_H-M   'P 1'
#
loop_
_entity.id
_entity.type
_entity.pdbx_description
1 polymer ?
#
loop_
_entity_poly.entity_id
_entity_poly.type
_entity_poly.pdbx_seq_one_letter_code
_entity_poly.pdbx_strand_id
1 'polypeptide(L)'
;MLNLAEYRQRPALLADWLPWAGLVAPGVVLNKDGSFQRTFQFRGPDLDSATQGELIATSARQNNALRRTGSGWAFYIEAERMRASSYPQSSFPEPLSWLVDEERRAAFEESDGHFESVYHFTLQHLPPQESRARAAGMLYENRPTEGVDWRGRLDSFVAETDRVFDLLDGVMPEIAWLDDSQTLTYLHATVSTRRYRVGVPDVPFHIDALLADAALVGGLAPMLGDQHLRVVSVRGFPTSTWPGILDDLNRLGFAYRWSTRFLCLDKAEAERELGRLRRQWFAKRKNVIALLRETIFQQESPLVDTDASNKAADADAALQELGSDQVAFGYLTATVTVLDADPAVADEKLRMVERVIQGRGFVTIPETLNAVDAWLSSIPGNAYALSLIHI
;
A
#
# COMPACT_ATOMS: atom_id res chain seq x y z
N MET A 1 -4.86 3.09 -47.53
CA MET A 1 -5.97 3.12 -46.55
C MET A 1 -5.42 3.77 -45.28
N LEU A 2 -5.95 4.94 -44.93
CA LEU A 2 -5.59 5.59 -43.68
C LEU A 2 -6.11 4.69 -42.53
N ASN A 3 -5.21 4.30 -41.64
CA ASN A 3 -5.58 3.55 -40.43
C ASN A 3 -6.25 4.50 -39.43
N LEU A 4 -7.58 4.51 -39.41
CA LEU A 4 -8.39 5.35 -38.53
C LEU A 4 -8.52 4.78 -37.12
N ALA A 5 -7.76 3.73 -36.75
CA ALA A 5 -7.83 3.12 -35.41
C ALA A 5 -7.39 4.12 -34.31
N GLU A 6 -6.41 5.00 -34.61
CA GLU A 6 -5.96 6.04 -33.68
C GLU A 6 -7.05 7.08 -33.36
N TYR A 7 -7.95 7.36 -34.31
CA TYR A 7 -9.08 8.28 -34.09
C TYR A 7 -10.31 7.62 -33.42
N ARG A 8 -10.28 6.32 -33.21
CA ARG A 8 -11.33 5.56 -32.52
C ARG A 8 -11.01 5.25 -31.08
N GLN A 9 -9.79 5.55 -30.61
CA GLN A 9 -9.46 5.40 -29.20
C GLN A 9 -10.24 6.45 -28.40
N ARG A 10 -11.18 5.98 -27.58
CA ARG A 10 -11.81 6.82 -26.58
C ARG A 10 -10.73 7.24 -25.58
N PRO A 11 -10.73 8.51 -25.12
CA PRO A 11 -9.83 8.88 -24.02
C PRO A 11 -10.08 7.93 -22.84
N ALA A 12 -8.99 7.39 -22.28
CA ALA A 12 -9.09 6.55 -21.10
C ALA A 12 -9.62 7.38 -19.91
N LEU A 13 -10.67 6.91 -19.29
CA LEU A 13 -11.26 7.50 -18.09
C LEU A 13 -10.58 6.93 -16.84
N LEU A 14 -10.67 7.61 -15.71
CA LEU A 14 -10.16 7.09 -14.43
C LEU A 14 -10.72 5.69 -14.15
N ALA A 15 -12.01 5.46 -14.41
CA ALA A 15 -12.67 4.16 -14.23
C ALA A 15 -11.97 3.01 -14.94
N ASP A 16 -11.36 3.25 -16.11
CA ASP A 16 -10.66 2.21 -16.88
C ASP A 16 -9.41 1.68 -16.15
N TRP A 17 -8.81 2.51 -15.29
CA TRP A 17 -7.60 2.20 -14.53
C TRP A 17 -7.89 1.61 -13.15
N LEU A 18 -9.13 1.73 -12.64
CA LEU A 18 -9.49 1.21 -11.34
C LEU A 18 -9.69 -0.31 -11.39
N PRO A 19 -9.19 -1.05 -10.41
CA PRO A 19 -9.22 -2.51 -10.43
C PRO A 19 -10.59 -3.11 -10.08
N TRP A 20 -11.50 -2.35 -9.50
CA TRP A 20 -12.73 -2.84 -8.87
C TRP A 20 -13.85 -3.10 -9.87
N ALA A 21 -14.52 -4.22 -9.74
CA ALA A 21 -15.69 -4.58 -10.55
C ALA A 21 -17.01 -4.46 -9.76
N GLY A 22 -17.15 -5.17 -8.64
CA GLY A 22 -18.42 -5.19 -7.90
C GLY A 22 -18.29 -5.75 -6.48
N LEU A 23 -19.32 -5.54 -5.66
CA LEU A 23 -19.48 -6.20 -4.38
C LEU A 23 -20.07 -7.60 -4.61
N VAL A 24 -19.49 -8.63 -3.98
CA VAL A 24 -19.90 -10.04 -4.15
C VAL A 24 -20.31 -10.71 -2.84
N ALA A 25 -19.92 -10.13 -1.70
CA ALA A 25 -20.36 -10.49 -0.36
C ALA A 25 -20.18 -9.26 0.55
N PRO A 26 -20.70 -9.25 1.79
CA PRO A 26 -20.55 -8.12 2.70
C PRO A 26 -19.09 -7.68 2.87
N GLY A 27 -18.77 -6.45 2.45
CA GLY A 27 -17.41 -5.88 2.49
C GLY A 27 -16.41 -6.53 1.53
N VAL A 28 -16.82 -7.45 0.66
CA VAL A 28 -15.93 -8.16 -0.27
C VAL A 28 -16.11 -7.63 -1.68
N VAL A 29 -15.00 -7.12 -2.24
CA VAL A 29 -14.93 -6.60 -3.62
C VAL A 29 -14.31 -7.66 -4.53
N LEU A 30 -14.97 -7.89 -5.67
CA LEU A 30 -14.41 -8.58 -6.82
C LEU A 30 -13.66 -7.57 -7.69
N ASN A 31 -12.43 -7.85 -8.01
CA ASN A 31 -11.64 -7.06 -8.95
C ASN A 31 -11.78 -7.56 -10.39
N LYS A 32 -11.44 -6.69 -11.35
CA LYS A 32 -11.52 -6.99 -12.81
C LYS A 32 -10.61 -8.15 -13.23
N ASP A 33 -9.53 -8.41 -12.48
CA ASP A 33 -8.61 -9.54 -12.69
C ASP A 33 -9.11 -10.86 -12.07
N GLY A 34 -10.29 -10.85 -11.43
CA GLY A 34 -10.89 -11.98 -10.75
C GLY A 34 -10.35 -12.24 -9.35
N SER A 35 -9.54 -11.34 -8.79
CA SER A 35 -9.14 -11.38 -7.39
C SER A 35 -10.26 -10.87 -6.49
N PHE A 36 -10.27 -11.34 -5.24
CA PHE A 36 -11.12 -10.81 -4.18
C PHE A 36 -10.29 -9.94 -3.25
N GLN A 37 -10.91 -8.88 -2.72
CA GLN A 37 -10.32 -8.08 -1.66
C GLN A 37 -11.34 -7.76 -0.57
N ARG A 38 -10.86 -7.60 0.66
CA ARG A 38 -11.64 -7.24 1.83
C ARG A 38 -10.80 -6.36 2.75
N THR A 39 -11.42 -5.34 3.34
CA THR A 39 -10.69 -4.31 4.09
C THR A 39 -11.24 -4.22 5.51
N PHE A 40 -10.35 -4.07 6.47
CA PHE A 40 -10.69 -3.65 7.82
C PHE A 40 -9.99 -2.35 8.20
N GLN A 41 -10.65 -1.57 9.05
CA GLN A 41 -10.06 -0.44 9.74
C GLN A 41 -9.45 -0.91 11.04
N PHE A 42 -8.31 -0.35 11.42
CA PHE A 42 -7.65 -0.72 12.68
C PHE A 42 -7.00 0.48 13.34
N ARG A 43 -6.72 0.31 14.63
CA ARG A 43 -5.85 1.16 15.41
C ARG A 43 -4.69 0.32 15.92
N GLY A 44 -3.47 0.78 15.69
CA GLY A 44 -2.26 0.11 16.19
C GLY A 44 -2.12 0.22 17.71
N PRO A 45 -1.28 -0.61 18.33
CA PRO A 45 -0.96 -0.49 19.75
C PRO A 45 -0.30 0.86 20.04
N ASP A 46 -0.46 1.33 21.28
CA ASP A 46 0.25 2.53 21.74
C ASP A 46 1.75 2.26 21.77
N LEU A 47 2.51 3.05 21.00
CA LEU A 47 3.96 2.90 20.89
C LEU A 47 4.70 3.72 21.94
N ASP A 48 4.11 4.80 22.46
CA ASP A 48 4.75 5.74 23.38
C ASP A 48 4.83 5.18 24.80
N SER A 49 3.81 4.42 25.23
CA SER A 49 3.76 3.82 26.58
C SER A 49 4.21 2.37 26.64
N ALA A 50 4.38 1.71 25.46
CA ALA A 50 4.76 0.30 25.40
C ALA A 50 6.24 0.08 25.73
N THR A 51 6.51 -0.97 26.49
CA THR A 51 7.89 -1.43 26.71
C THR A 51 8.45 -2.09 25.47
N GLN A 52 9.77 -2.13 25.35
CA GLN A 52 10.44 -2.81 24.21
C GLN A 52 10.04 -4.30 24.11
N GLY A 53 9.83 -4.97 25.24
CA GLY A 53 9.38 -6.36 25.26
C GLY A 53 7.97 -6.54 24.70
N GLU A 54 7.05 -5.62 25.00
CA GLU A 54 5.69 -5.60 24.45
C GLU A 54 5.71 -5.34 22.95
N LEU A 55 6.52 -4.40 22.46
CA LEU A 55 6.66 -4.11 21.04
C LEU A 55 7.19 -5.34 20.26
N ILE A 56 8.20 -6.04 20.80
CA ILE A 56 8.74 -7.27 20.22
C ILE A 56 7.65 -8.36 20.20
N ALA A 57 6.93 -8.54 21.30
CA ALA A 57 5.87 -9.56 21.38
C ALA A 57 4.72 -9.26 20.40
N THR A 58 4.31 -8.00 20.27
CA THR A 58 3.29 -7.55 19.34
C THR A 58 3.73 -7.78 17.90
N SER A 59 4.96 -7.37 17.54
CA SER A 59 5.51 -7.60 16.20
C SER A 59 5.60 -9.09 15.86
N ALA A 60 5.99 -9.94 16.81
CA ALA A 60 6.04 -11.39 16.61
C ALA A 60 4.64 -12.00 16.38
N ARG A 61 3.62 -11.51 17.08
CA ARG A 61 2.22 -11.96 16.88
C ARG A 61 1.68 -11.51 15.54
N GLN A 62 1.93 -10.26 15.13
CA GLN A 62 1.56 -9.74 13.80
C GLN A 62 2.23 -10.55 12.70
N ASN A 63 3.54 -10.81 12.82
CA ASN A 63 4.26 -11.68 11.88
C ASN A 63 3.64 -13.08 11.81
N ASN A 64 3.27 -13.67 12.95
CA ASN A 64 2.64 -14.99 12.98
C ASN A 64 1.27 -15.03 12.29
N ALA A 65 0.49 -13.94 12.33
CA ALA A 65 -0.77 -13.83 11.61
C ALA A 65 -0.57 -13.82 10.08
N LEU A 66 0.47 -13.13 9.60
CA LEU A 66 0.67 -12.85 8.17
C LEU A 66 1.64 -13.84 7.47
N ARG A 67 2.62 -14.42 8.15
CA ARG A 67 3.68 -15.24 7.54
C ARG A 67 3.19 -16.53 6.85
N ARG A 68 1.96 -16.95 7.14
CA ARG A 68 1.37 -18.17 6.58
C ARG A 68 0.68 -17.95 5.24
N THR A 69 0.55 -16.69 4.84
CA THR A 69 0.04 -16.34 3.52
C THR A 69 1.16 -16.55 2.51
N GLY A 70 0.86 -17.22 1.43
CA GLY A 70 1.81 -17.54 0.36
C GLY A 70 1.55 -16.74 -0.91
N SER A 71 2.09 -17.23 -2.03
CA SER A 71 1.87 -16.65 -3.34
C SER A 71 0.39 -16.49 -3.66
N GLY A 72 0.06 -15.38 -4.29
CA GLY A 72 -1.30 -14.99 -4.59
C GLY A 72 -1.91 -14.04 -3.56
N TRP A 73 -1.33 -13.87 -2.38
CA TRP A 73 -1.77 -12.85 -1.43
C TRP A 73 -1.06 -11.52 -1.66
N ALA A 74 -1.84 -10.45 -1.55
CA ALA A 74 -1.33 -9.08 -1.51
C ALA A 74 -1.96 -8.33 -0.34
N PHE A 75 -1.16 -7.53 0.33
CA PHE A 75 -1.56 -6.69 1.45
C PHE A 75 -1.41 -5.23 1.08
N TYR A 76 -2.40 -4.42 1.44
CA TYR A 76 -2.31 -2.97 1.37
C TYR A 76 -2.56 -2.42 2.77
N ILE A 77 -1.56 -1.75 3.31
CA ILE A 77 -1.62 -1.11 4.61
C ILE A 77 -1.55 0.38 4.37
N GLU A 78 -2.56 1.09 4.78
CA GLU A 78 -2.72 2.49 4.51
C GLU A 78 -2.85 3.30 5.79
N ALA A 79 -2.20 4.46 5.81
CA ALA A 79 -2.44 5.52 6.77
C ALA A 79 -2.90 6.76 5.99
N GLU A 80 -4.17 7.08 6.11
CA GLU A 80 -4.74 8.30 5.57
C GLU A 80 -4.75 9.37 6.66
N ARG A 81 -3.94 10.41 6.47
CA ARG A 81 -3.96 11.59 7.33
C ARG A 81 -4.89 12.62 6.72
N MET A 82 -5.91 12.97 7.46
CA MET A 82 -6.93 13.91 7.03
C MET A 82 -7.13 15.01 8.06
N ARG A 83 -7.70 16.12 7.63
CA ARG A 83 -8.14 17.17 8.56
C ARG A 83 -9.31 16.63 9.39
N ALA A 84 -9.21 16.75 10.70
CA ALA A 84 -10.29 16.39 11.61
C ALA A 84 -11.52 17.26 11.31
N SER A 85 -12.66 16.62 11.07
CA SER A 85 -13.85 17.31 10.57
C SER A 85 -14.67 17.98 11.67
N SER A 86 -14.59 17.49 12.89
CA SER A 86 -15.37 18.00 14.02
C SER A 86 -14.76 17.60 15.35
N TYR A 87 -14.99 18.43 16.35
CA TYR A 87 -14.72 18.06 17.72
C TYR A 87 -15.69 16.97 18.18
N PRO A 88 -15.23 15.91 18.89
CA PRO A 88 -16.11 14.85 19.38
C PRO A 88 -17.21 15.41 20.27
N GLN A 89 -18.45 14.98 20.04
CA GLN A 89 -19.56 15.34 20.91
C GLN A 89 -19.55 14.43 22.13
N SER A 90 -19.38 15.04 23.30
CA SER A 90 -19.39 14.35 24.58
C SER A 90 -20.42 14.97 25.52
N SER A 91 -20.93 14.20 26.45
CA SER A 91 -21.86 14.67 27.49
C SER A 91 -21.24 14.47 28.87
N PHE A 92 -21.10 15.56 29.60
CA PHE A 92 -20.51 15.54 30.93
C PHE A 92 -21.57 15.94 31.96
N PRO A 93 -21.85 15.08 32.95
CA PRO A 93 -22.81 15.37 34.02
C PRO A 93 -22.28 16.42 35.01
N GLU A 94 -20.94 16.58 35.10
CA GLU A 94 -20.31 17.55 36.02
C GLU A 94 -19.99 18.86 35.31
N PRO A 95 -20.37 20.03 35.91
CA PRO A 95 -20.12 21.34 35.29
C PRO A 95 -18.65 21.66 35.04
N LEU A 96 -17.74 21.17 35.89
CA LEU A 96 -16.31 21.42 35.74
C LEU A 96 -15.74 20.65 34.54
N SER A 97 -16.15 19.39 34.38
CA SER A 97 -15.75 18.56 33.24
C SER A 97 -16.30 19.12 31.93
N TRP A 98 -17.52 19.62 31.93
CA TRP A 98 -18.12 20.31 30.80
C TRP A 98 -17.35 21.60 30.43
N LEU A 99 -16.96 22.43 31.44
CA LEU A 99 -16.19 23.64 31.21
C LEU A 99 -14.83 23.33 30.52
N VAL A 100 -14.12 22.33 31.01
CA VAL A 100 -12.84 21.88 30.42
C VAL A 100 -13.04 21.39 28.99
N ASP A 101 -14.15 20.70 28.70
CA ASP A 101 -14.46 20.24 27.36
C ASP A 101 -14.79 21.40 26.41
N GLU A 102 -15.53 22.42 26.88
CA GLU A 102 -15.83 23.62 26.12
C GLU A 102 -14.57 24.43 25.80
N GLU A 103 -13.63 24.57 26.72
CA GLU A 103 -12.33 25.21 26.46
C GLU A 103 -11.53 24.45 25.41
N ARG A 104 -11.52 23.11 25.46
CA ARG A 104 -10.88 22.26 24.46
C ARG A 104 -11.56 22.38 23.11
N ARG A 105 -12.90 22.45 23.07
CA ARG A 105 -13.67 22.65 21.85
C ARG A 105 -13.34 24.00 21.21
N ALA A 106 -13.34 25.08 22.00
CA ALA A 106 -12.98 26.40 21.54
C ALA A 106 -11.55 26.43 20.94
N ALA A 107 -10.58 25.81 21.64
CA ALA A 107 -9.21 25.71 21.16
C ALA A 107 -9.09 24.88 19.88
N PHE A 108 -9.91 23.81 19.73
CA PHE A 108 -9.97 23.00 18.52
C PHE A 108 -10.57 23.79 17.35
N GLU A 109 -11.62 24.58 17.57
CA GLU A 109 -12.29 25.38 16.56
C GLU A 109 -11.46 26.60 16.14
N GLU A 110 -10.69 27.20 17.08
CA GLU A 110 -9.79 28.31 16.78
C GLU A 110 -8.54 27.89 16.01
N SER A 111 -8.05 26.68 16.21
CA SER A 111 -6.85 26.19 15.54
C SER A 111 -7.18 25.56 14.20
N ASP A 112 -6.73 26.17 13.13
CA ASP A 112 -6.97 25.77 11.74
C ASP A 112 -6.21 24.51 11.30
N GLY A 113 -5.89 23.58 12.20
CA GLY A 113 -4.92 22.56 11.88
C GLY A 113 -4.95 21.24 12.64
N HIS A 114 -6.08 20.76 13.10
CA HIS A 114 -6.12 19.42 13.66
C HIS A 114 -6.21 18.36 12.55
N PHE A 115 -5.29 17.37 12.61
CA PHE A 115 -5.23 16.26 11.67
C PHE A 115 -5.31 14.95 12.44
N GLU A 116 -6.06 14.01 11.90
CA GLU A 116 -6.18 12.65 12.40
C GLU A 116 -5.71 11.65 11.33
N SER A 117 -5.27 10.48 11.78
CA SER A 117 -4.86 9.41 10.88
C SER A 117 -5.79 8.22 11.05
N VAL A 118 -6.32 7.72 9.94
CA VAL A 118 -7.14 6.51 9.87
C VAL A 118 -6.33 5.42 9.19
N TYR A 119 -6.37 4.22 9.74
CA TYR A 119 -5.58 3.11 9.22
C TYR A 119 -6.49 2.04 8.64
N HIS A 120 -6.16 1.61 7.42
CA HIS A 120 -6.87 0.54 6.72
C HIS A 120 -5.90 -0.57 6.35
N PHE A 121 -6.40 -1.80 6.41
CA PHE A 121 -5.68 -2.96 5.94
C PHE A 121 -6.56 -3.75 4.98
N THR A 122 -6.13 -3.83 3.72
CA THR A 122 -6.80 -4.61 2.68
C THR A 122 -6.03 -5.90 2.42
N LEU A 123 -6.74 -7.01 2.52
CA LEU A 123 -6.30 -8.34 2.12
C LEU A 123 -6.84 -8.62 0.72
N GLN A 124 -5.96 -8.96 -0.22
CA GLN A 124 -6.32 -9.35 -1.59
C GLN A 124 -5.77 -10.73 -1.88
N HIS A 125 -6.59 -11.58 -2.51
CA HIS A 125 -6.15 -12.87 -3.02
C HIS A 125 -6.30 -12.95 -4.53
N LEU A 126 -5.17 -13.13 -5.20
CA LEU A 126 -5.05 -13.20 -6.65
C LEU A 126 -5.32 -14.62 -7.12
N PRO A 127 -6.15 -14.83 -8.14
CA PRO A 127 -6.34 -16.17 -8.69
C PRO A 127 -5.06 -16.68 -9.37
N PRO A 128 -4.85 -17.98 -9.47
CA PRO A 128 -3.77 -18.56 -10.28
C PRO A 128 -3.82 -18.03 -11.73
N GLN A 129 -2.65 -17.90 -12.37
CA GLN A 129 -2.54 -17.28 -13.71
C GLN A 129 -3.49 -17.89 -14.75
N GLU A 130 -3.69 -19.21 -14.71
CA GLU A 130 -4.62 -19.91 -15.62
C GLU A 130 -6.08 -19.51 -15.44
N SER A 131 -6.45 -19.13 -14.20
CA SER A 131 -7.81 -18.69 -13.86
C SER A 131 -8.06 -17.21 -14.21
N ARG A 132 -7.00 -16.39 -14.31
CA ARG A 132 -7.10 -14.95 -14.60
C ARG A 132 -7.61 -14.67 -16.01
N ALA A 133 -7.07 -15.36 -17.01
CA ALA A 133 -7.49 -15.22 -18.40
C ALA A 133 -8.96 -15.63 -18.59
N ARG A 134 -9.43 -16.63 -17.81
CA ARG A 134 -10.82 -17.06 -17.81
C ARG A 134 -11.73 -16.06 -17.11
N ALA A 135 -11.30 -15.50 -15.96
CA ALA A 135 -12.09 -14.53 -15.20
C ALA A 135 -12.27 -13.20 -15.97
N ALA A 136 -11.25 -12.74 -16.66
CA ALA A 136 -11.34 -11.58 -17.57
C ALA A 136 -12.35 -11.82 -18.69
N GLY A 137 -12.38 -13.01 -19.29
CA GLY A 137 -13.38 -13.38 -20.30
C GLY A 137 -14.81 -13.39 -19.77
N MET A 138 -15.03 -13.79 -18.49
CA MET A 138 -16.36 -13.78 -17.86
C MET A 138 -16.92 -12.36 -17.65
N LEU A 139 -16.07 -11.40 -17.29
CA LEU A 139 -16.49 -10.02 -17.05
C LEU A 139 -16.87 -9.27 -18.34
N TYR A 140 -16.26 -9.64 -19.47
CA TYR A 140 -16.42 -8.92 -20.73
C TYR A 140 -17.36 -9.61 -21.74
N GLU A 141 -17.54 -10.93 -21.66
CA GLU A 141 -18.27 -11.67 -22.71
C GLU A 141 -19.62 -12.25 -22.30
N ASN A 142 -20.03 -12.13 -21.04
CA ASN A 142 -21.30 -12.66 -20.52
C ASN A 142 -21.55 -14.15 -20.85
N ARG A 143 -20.47 -14.94 -21.01
CA ARG A 143 -20.54 -16.37 -21.30
C ARG A 143 -20.38 -17.17 -20.00
N PRO A 144 -21.32 -18.07 -19.67
CA PRO A 144 -21.13 -19.00 -18.57
C PRO A 144 -19.95 -19.92 -18.89
N THR A 145 -18.85 -19.75 -18.18
CA THR A 145 -17.71 -20.66 -18.29
C THR A 145 -17.99 -21.85 -17.37
N GLU A 146 -18.33 -22.98 -17.93
CA GLU A 146 -18.42 -24.25 -17.19
C GLU A 146 -17.06 -24.53 -16.53
N GLY A 147 -17.02 -24.63 -15.20
CA GLY A 147 -15.92 -25.20 -14.46
C GLY A 147 -15.16 -24.32 -13.48
N VAL A 148 -15.52 -23.02 -13.26
CA VAL A 148 -14.89 -22.24 -12.18
C VAL A 148 -15.83 -22.17 -10.97
N ASP A 149 -15.49 -22.86 -9.90
CA ASP A 149 -16.18 -22.74 -8.61
C ASP A 149 -15.84 -21.42 -7.92
N TRP A 150 -16.43 -20.33 -8.39
CA TRP A 150 -16.20 -19.00 -7.83
C TRP A 150 -16.78 -18.87 -6.41
N ARG A 151 -17.85 -19.60 -6.08
CA ARG A 151 -18.46 -19.57 -4.75
C ARG A 151 -17.58 -20.25 -3.72
N GLY A 152 -17.09 -21.45 -4.00
CA GLY A 152 -16.15 -22.12 -3.12
C GLY A 152 -14.83 -21.33 -2.93
N ARG A 153 -14.39 -20.60 -3.97
CA ARG A 153 -13.25 -19.67 -3.85
C ARG A 153 -13.56 -18.48 -2.97
N LEU A 154 -14.77 -17.90 -3.10
CA LEU A 154 -15.20 -16.79 -2.25
C LEU A 154 -15.31 -17.23 -0.80
N ASP A 155 -15.93 -18.38 -0.53
CA ASP A 155 -16.06 -18.94 0.82
C ASP A 155 -14.68 -19.20 1.44
N SER A 156 -13.77 -19.77 0.68
CA SER A 156 -12.38 -19.98 1.12
C SER A 156 -11.66 -18.67 1.42
N PHE A 157 -11.82 -17.66 0.56
CA PHE A 157 -11.25 -16.33 0.76
C PHE A 157 -11.79 -15.67 2.04
N VAL A 158 -13.10 -15.72 2.27
CA VAL A 158 -13.72 -15.18 3.49
C VAL A 158 -13.17 -15.90 4.73
N ALA A 159 -13.14 -17.24 4.72
CA ALA A 159 -12.63 -18.02 5.85
C ALA A 159 -11.16 -17.75 6.15
N GLU A 160 -10.32 -17.54 5.12
CA GLU A 160 -8.91 -17.24 5.33
C GLU A 160 -8.69 -15.80 5.83
N THR A 161 -9.45 -14.83 5.32
CA THR A 161 -9.39 -13.45 5.80
C THR A 161 -9.90 -13.34 7.24
N ASP A 162 -10.97 -14.05 7.60
CA ASP A 162 -11.47 -14.09 8.97
C ASP A 162 -10.41 -14.68 9.93
N ARG A 163 -9.69 -15.74 9.52
CA ARG A 163 -8.58 -16.29 10.33
C ARG A 163 -7.46 -15.27 10.57
N VAL A 164 -7.08 -14.50 9.54
CA VAL A 164 -6.06 -13.44 9.69
C VAL A 164 -6.58 -12.34 10.61
N PHE A 165 -7.83 -11.95 10.44
CA PHE A 165 -8.48 -10.94 11.27
C PHE A 165 -8.51 -11.34 12.74
N ASP A 166 -8.96 -12.56 13.07
CA ASP A 166 -9.04 -13.09 14.44
C ASP A 166 -7.66 -13.10 15.14
N LEU A 167 -6.61 -13.42 14.38
CA LEU A 167 -5.23 -13.40 14.91
C LEU A 167 -4.74 -11.97 15.18
N LEU A 168 -5.17 -10.99 14.37
CA LEU A 168 -4.80 -9.60 14.53
C LEU A 168 -5.65 -8.91 15.60
N ASP A 169 -6.92 -9.28 15.77
CA ASP A 169 -7.81 -8.78 16.82
C ASP A 169 -7.23 -9.00 18.22
N GLY A 170 -6.54 -10.12 18.41
CA GLY A 170 -5.83 -10.41 19.67
C GLY A 170 -4.63 -9.49 19.99
N VAL A 171 -4.21 -8.60 19.08
CA VAL A 171 -3.04 -7.70 19.24
C VAL A 171 -3.30 -6.25 18.88
N MET A 172 -4.42 -5.95 18.21
CA MET A 172 -4.85 -4.59 17.87
C MET A 172 -5.86 -4.09 18.88
N PRO A 173 -5.71 -2.87 19.43
CA PRO A 173 -6.69 -2.28 20.36
C PRO A 173 -8.08 -2.13 19.76
N GLU A 174 -8.15 -1.80 18.48
CA GLU A 174 -9.39 -1.63 17.72
C GLU A 174 -9.21 -2.20 16.33
N ILE A 175 -10.13 -3.06 15.91
CA ILE A 175 -10.17 -3.62 14.57
C ILE A 175 -11.60 -3.91 14.17
N ALA A 176 -12.01 -3.54 12.97
CA ALA A 176 -13.35 -3.79 12.48
C ALA A 176 -13.37 -3.97 10.96
N TRP A 177 -14.07 -5.00 10.48
CA TRP A 177 -14.36 -5.11 9.05
C TRP A 177 -15.18 -3.93 8.57
N LEU A 178 -14.87 -3.42 7.39
CA LEU A 178 -15.70 -2.43 6.74
C LEU A 178 -16.96 -3.11 6.18
N ASP A 179 -18.12 -2.48 6.40
CA ASP A 179 -19.35 -2.84 5.69
C ASP A 179 -19.29 -2.37 4.23
N ASP A 180 -20.32 -2.65 3.44
CA ASP A 180 -20.38 -2.30 2.02
C ASP A 180 -20.26 -0.78 1.79
N SER A 181 -20.97 0.03 2.56
CA SER A 181 -20.93 1.49 2.44
C SER A 181 -19.59 2.07 2.89
N GLN A 182 -19.02 1.54 3.97
CA GLN A 182 -17.69 1.91 4.46
C GLN A 182 -16.61 1.51 3.45
N THR A 183 -16.71 0.31 2.86
CA THR A 183 -15.82 -0.17 1.81
C THR A 183 -15.83 0.76 0.60
N LEU A 184 -17.02 1.11 0.08
CA LEU A 184 -17.14 2.04 -1.04
C LEU A 184 -16.61 3.43 -0.69
N THR A 185 -16.88 3.91 0.53
CA THR A 185 -16.39 5.21 1.03
C THR A 185 -14.85 5.24 1.11
N TYR A 186 -14.25 4.18 1.64
CA TYR A 186 -12.80 4.03 1.70
C TYR A 186 -12.17 3.99 0.30
N LEU A 187 -12.69 3.15 -0.59
CA LEU A 187 -12.18 3.05 -1.95
C LEU A 187 -12.32 4.38 -2.71
N HIS A 188 -13.45 5.08 -2.55
CA HIS A 188 -13.64 6.41 -3.12
C HIS A 188 -12.58 7.41 -2.60
N ALA A 189 -12.28 7.40 -1.30
CA ALA A 189 -11.27 8.26 -0.71
C ALA A 189 -9.88 8.06 -1.31
N THR A 190 -9.55 6.89 -1.84
CA THR A 190 -8.26 6.63 -2.48
C THR A 190 -8.11 7.25 -3.87
N VAL A 191 -9.21 7.60 -4.54
CA VAL A 191 -9.25 8.01 -5.95
C VAL A 191 -9.98 9.35 -6.19
N SER A 192 -10.44 10.01 -5.12
CA SER A 192 -11.15 11.27 -5.21
C SER A 192 -10.52 12.34 -4.31
N THR A 193 -10.65 13.59 -4.70
CA THR A 193 -10.33 14.77 -3.87
C THR A 193 -11.47 15.16 -2.93
N ARG A 194 -12.63 14.54 -3.09
CA ARG A 194 -13.84 14.79 -2.31
C ARG A 194 -13.99 13.74 -1.21
N ARG A 195 -14.56 14.14 -0.08
CA ARG A 195 -14.81 13.27 1.05
C ARG A 195 -16.29 13.28 1.40
N TYR A 196 -16.96 12.17 1.15
CA TYR A 196 -18.36 11.94 1.53
C TYR A 196 -18.62 10.44 1.65
N ARG A 197 -19.64 10.09 2.43
CA ARG A 197 -20.07 8.70 2.57
C ARG A 197 -20.74 8.24 1.28
N VAL A 198 -20.27 7.14 0.72
CA VAL A 198 -20.84 6.52 -0.46
C VAL A 198 -21.93 5.52 -0.04
N GLY A 199 -23.15 5.73 -0.51
CA GLY A 199 -24.24 4.77 -0.33
C GLY A 199 -24.12 3.60 -1.30
N VAL A 200 -24.60 2.43 -0.89
CA VAL A 200 -24.70 1.26 -1.76
C VAL A 200 -25.95 1.41 -2.65
N PRO A 201 -25.82 1.42 -3.99
CA PRO A 201 -26.99 1.47 -4.86
C PRO A 201 -27.86 0.21 -4.75
N ASP A 202 -29.18 0.37 -4.83
CA ASP A 202 -30.14 -0.73 -4.81
C ASP A 202 -30.18 -1.54 -6.13
N VAL A 203 -29.45 -1.09 -7.15
CA VAL A 203 -29.36 -1.72 -8.47
C VAL A 203 -27.95 -2.24 -8.72
N PRO A 204 -27.76 -3.26 -9.57
CA PRO A 204 -26.42 -3.70 -9.97
C PRO A 204 -25.60 -2.54 -10.54
N PHE A 205 -24.38 -2.38 -10.07
CA PHE A 205 -23.49 -1.30 -10.46
C PHE A 205 -22.04 -1.80 -10.58
N HIS A 206 -21.24 -1.06 -11.33
CA HIS A 206 -19.80 -1.24 -11.38
C HIS A 206 -19.12 -0.25 -10.44
N ILE A 207 -18.30 -0.74 -9.52
CA ILE A 207 -17.63 0.08 -8.50
C ILE A 207 -16.72 1.12 -9.14
N ASP A 208 -15.96 0.75 -10.16
CA ASP A 208 -15.06 1.66 -10.89
C ASP A 208 -15.78 2.87 -11.47
N ALA A 209 -16.93 2.66 -12.10
CA ALA A 209 -17.75 3.73 -12.67
C ALA A 209 -18.45 4.57 -11.59
N LEU A 210 -18.85 3.95 -10.47
CA LEU A 210 -19.48 4.64 -9.34
C LEU A 210 -18.51 5.59 -8.64
N LEU A 211 -17.25 5.16 -8.45
CA LEU A 211 -16.27 5.88 -7.63
C LEU A 211 -15.38 6.84 -8.41
N ALA A 212 -15.32 6.75 -9.74
CA ALA A 212 -14.51 7.63 -10.59
C ALA A 212 -15.19 8.98 -10.82
N ASP A 213 -15.25 9.82 -9.81
CA ASP A 213 -15.88 11.15 -9.84
C ASP A 213 -14.92 12.29 -10.19
N ALA A 214 -13.64 12.02 -10.37
CA ALA A 214 -12.59 12.98 -10.68
C ALA A 214 -11.87 12.62 -12.00
N ALA A 215 -11.47 13.63 -12.75
CA ALA A 215 -10.64 13.42 -13.93
C ALA A 215 -9.19 13.15 -13.53
N LEU A 216 -8.56 12.14 -14.12
CA LEU A 216 -7.13 11.89 -13.99
C LEU A 216 -6.41 12.47 -15.21
N VAL A 217 -5.54 13.45 -14.99
CA VAL A 217 -4.66 14.02 -16.02
C VAL A 217 -3.25 13.50 -15.78
N GLY A 218 -2.70 12.81 -16.76
CA GLY A 218 -1.33 12.27 -16.71
C GLY A 218 -0.27 13.29 -17.15
N GLY A 219 0.96 12.81 -17.32
CA GLY A 219 2.10 13.62 -17.75
C GLY A 219 3.06 13.98 -16.61
N LEU A 220 3.93 14.97 -16.83
CA LEU A 220 4.96 15.39 -15.85
C LEU A 220 4.39 16.10 -14.63
N ALA A 221 3.20 16.68 -14.74
CA ALA A 221 2.49 17.34 -13.67
C ALA A 221 1.07 16.78 -13.55
N PRO A 222 0.93 15.53 -13.07
CA PRO A 222 -0.36 14.87 -13.00
C PRO A 222 -1.31 15.57 -12.05
N MET A 223 -2.61 15.46 -12.38
CA MET A 223 -3.69 16.04 -11.58
C MET A 223 -4.80 15.01 -11.37
N LEU A 224 -5.41 15.05 -10.20
CA LEU A 224 -6.64 14.34 -9.87
C LEU A 224 -7.73 15.39 -9.57
N GLY A 225 -8.76 15.44 -10.43
CA GLY A 225 -9.74 16.53 -10.38
C GLY A 225 -9.07 17.88 -10.62
N ASP A 226 -9.19 18.76 -9.64
CA ASP A 226 -8.62 20.12 -9.62
C ASP A 226 -7.32 20.22 -8.80
N GLN A 227 -6.78 19.10 -8.30
CA GLN A 227 -5.60 19.09 -7.45
C GLN A 227 -4.39 18.46 -8.14
N HIS A 228 -3.24 19.07 -7.93
CA HIS A 228 -1.94 18.53 -8.37
C HIS A 228 -1.56 17.33 -7.54
N LEU A 229 -1.29 16.21 -8.21
CA LEU A 229 -0.89 14.95 -7.62
C LEU A 229 0.63 14.90 -7.51
N ARG A 230 1.16 14.63 -6.31
CA ARG A 230 2.58 14.36 -6.09
C ARG A 230 2.74 13.06 -5.33
N VAL A 231 3.72 12.27 -5.75
CA VAL A 231 3.99 10.97 -5.16
C VAL A 231 5.47 10.84 -4.87
N VAL A 232 5.81 10.32 -3.71
CA VAL A 232 7.15 9.87 -3.38
C VAL A 232 7.14 8.38 -3.10
N SER A 233 8.11 7.66 -3.68
CA SER A 233 8.32 6.23 -3.45
C SER A 233 9.51 6.00 -2.52
N VAL A 234 9.39 5.05 -1.59
CA VAL A 234 10.49 4.58 -0.75
C VAL A 234 11.24 3.49 -1.50
N ARG A 235 12.53 3.73 -1.80
CA ARG A 235 13.39 2.85 -2.58
C ARG A 235 14.40 2.07 -1.76
N GLY A 236 14.76 2.59 -0.60
CA GLY A 236 15.72 1.96 0.29
C GLY A 236 15.33 2.09 1.74
N PHE A 237 15.72 1.09 2.51
CA PHE A 237 15.42 0.99 3.93
C PHE A 237 16.72 1.17 4.73
N PRO A 238 16.65 1.72 5.96
CA PRO A 238 17.79 1.72 6.88
C PRO A 238 18.15 0.28 7.27
N THR A 239 19.32 0.09 7.83
CA THR A 239 19.83 -1.23 8.27
C THR A 239 18.96 -1.88 9.35
N SER A 240 18.22 -1.08 10.11
CA SER A 240 17.27 -1.54 11.13
C SER A 240 16.06 -0.63 11.17
N THR A 241 14.90 -1.22 11.43
CA THR A 241 13.64 -0.52 11.62
C THR A 241 13.04 -0.93 12.97
N TRP A 242 12.22 -0.05 13.53
CA TRP A 242 11.48 -0.32 14.76
C TRP A 242 10.06 0.25 14.62
N PRO A 243 9.10 -0.25 15.41
CA PRO A 243 7.76 0.34 15.44
C PRO A 243 7.82 1.83 15.76
N GLY A 244 7.08 2.66 15.02
CA GLY A 244 7.06 4.12 15.22
C GLY A 244 8.19 4.90 14.56
N ILE A 245 9.10 4.27 13.80
CA ILE A 245 10.24 4.96 13.15
C ILE A 245 9.80 6.15 12.29
N LEU A 246 8.58 6.14 11.76
CA LEU A 246 8.00 7.18 10.91
C LEU A 246 6.92 8.01 11.59
N ASP A 247 6.77 7.95 12.92
CA ASP A 247 5.74 8.69 13.66
C ASP A 247 5.85 10.21 13.50
N ASP A 248 7.02 10.73 13.20
CA ASP A 248 7.20 12.15 12.88
C ASP A 248 6.36 12.62 11.68
N LEU A 249 5.89 11.70 10.81
CA LEU A 249 4.93 12.04 9.76
C LEU A 249 3.60 12.53 10.34
N ASN A 250 3.20 12.04 11.52
CA ASN A 250 1.99 12.48 12.20
C ASN A 250 2.06 13.93 12.73
N ARG A 251 3.25 14.55 12.71
CA ARG A 251 3.43 15.97 13.08
C ARG A 251 3.26 16.93 11.89
N LEU A 252 3.12 16.39 10.67
CA LEU A 252 2.90 17.23 9.49
C LEU A 252 1.50 17.85 9.54
N GLY A 253 1.42 19.16 9.33
CA GLY A 253 0.19 19.96 9.39
C GLY A 253 -0.59 19.97 8.06
N PHE A 254 -0.65 18.85 7.34
CA PHE A 254 -1.41 18.71 6.10
C PHE A 254 -1.82 17.24 5.86
N ALA A 255 -2.80 17.08 4.97
CA ALA A 255 -3.30 15.76 4.57
C ALA A 255 -2.32 15.06 3.64
N TYR A 256 -2.11 13.77 3.86
CA TYR A 256 -1.37 12.89 2.97
C TYR A 256 -1.93 11.46 3.10
N ARG A 257 -1.59 10.62 2.12
CA ARG A 257 -1.92 9.20 2.12
C ARG A 257 -0.64 8.39 2.00
N TRP A 258 -0.30 7.65 3.06
CA TRP A 258 0.74 6.62 3.03
C TRP A 258 0.13 5.29 2.63
N SER A 259 0.73 4.61 1.67
CA SER A 259 0.31 3.26 1.29
C SER A 259 1.53 2.33 1.22
N THR A 260 1.42 1.19 1.87
CA THR A 260 2.37 0.08 1.77
C THR A 260 1.67 -1.08 1.08
N ARG A 261 2.22 -1.55 -0.05
CA ARG A 261 1.78 -2.77 -0.71
C ARG A 261 2.82 -3.85 -0.51
N PHE A 262 2.39 -5.03 -0.09
CA PHE A 262 3.22 -6.21 0.07
C PHE A 262 2.64 -7.38 -0.72
N LEU A 263 3.40 -7.89 -1.70
CA LEU A 263 3.04 -9.07 -2.48
C LEU A 263 3.75 -10.27 -1.88
N CYS A 264 2.98 -11.21 -1.33
CA CYS A 264 3.54 -12.39 -0.68
C CYS A 264 4.13 -13.35 -1.70
N LEU A 265 5.26 -13.96 -1.34
CA LEU A 265 5.88 -15.05 -2.08
C LEU A 265 5.78 -16.33 -1.25
N ASP A 266 5.53 -17.45 -1.92
CA ASP A 266 5.74 -18.74 -1.30
C ASP A 266 7.23 -19.06 -1.13
N LYS A 267 7.55 -20.06 -0.33
CA LYS A 267 8.93 -20.43 -0.02
C LYS A 267 9.75 -20.72 -1.28
N ALA A 268 9.17 -21.42 -2.25
CA ALA A 268 9.88 -21.81 -3.48
C ALA A 268 10.13 -20.60 -4.41
N GLU A 269 9.20 -19.65 -4.47
CA GLU A 269 9.39 -18.39 -5.21
C GLU A 269 10.40 -17.48 -4.51
N ALA A 270 10.31 -17.36 -3.19
CA ALA A 270 11.25 -16.58 -2.39
C ALA A 270 12.68 -17.13 -2.52
N GLU A 271 12.88 -18.45 -2.43
CA GLU A 271 14.18 -19.10 -2.65
C GLU A 271 14.76 -18.81 -4.04
N ARG A 272 13.91 -18.87 -5.08
CA ARG A 272 14.32 -18.55 -6.46
C ARG A 272 14.75 -17.09 -6.62
N GLU A 273 13.99 -16.16 -6.06
CA GLU A 273 14.29 -14.74 -6.14
C GLU A 273 15.54 -14.36 -5.32
N LEU A 274 15.66 -14.81 -4.08
CA LEU A 274 16.86 -14.62 -3.27
C LEU A 274 18.09 -15.24 -3.92
N GLY A 275 17.95 -16.45 -4.50
CA GLY A 275 19.02 -17.09 -5.25
C GLY A 275 19.41 -16.32 -6.52
N ARG A 276 18.45 -15.66 -7.20
CA ARG A 276 18.72 -14.78 -8.34
C ARG A 276 19.51 -13.53 -7.91
N LEU A 277 19.05 -12.85 -6.85
CA LEU A 277 19.71 -11.67 -6.28
C LEU A 277 21.14 -12.01 -5.85
N ARG A 278 21.33 -13.12 -5.13
CA ARG A 278 22.66 -13.60 -4.73
C ARG A 278 23.58 -13.76 -5.94
N ARG A 279 23.12 -14.45 -7.01
CA ARG A 279 23.93 -14.62 -8.22
C ARG A 279 24.28 -13.31 -8.91
N GLN A 280 23.36 -12.35 -8.95
CA GLN A 280 23.61 -11.02 -9.53
C GLN A 280 24.71 -10.28 -8.76
N TRP A 281 24.70 -10.31 -7.43
CA TRP A 281 25.73 -9.67 -6.61
C TRP A 281 27.08 -10.37 -6.71
N PHE A 282 27.09 -11.70 -6.73
CA PHE A 282 28.33 -12.46 -6.99
C PHE A 282 28.91 -12.20 -8.38
N ALA A 283 28.07 -12.05 -9.42
CA ALA A 283 28.55 -11.71 -10.76
C ALA A 283 29.14 -10.31 -10.81
N LYS A 284 28.53 -9.31 -10.15
CA LYS A 284 29.09 -7.96 -10.02
C LYS A 284 30.45 -7.99 -9.29
N ARG A 285 30.57 -8.74 -8.20
CA ARG A 285 31.83 -8.94 -7.47
C ARG A 285 32.93 -9.53 -8.38
N LYS A 286 32.61 -10.53 -9.19
CA LYS A 286 33.58 -11.12 -10.14
C LYS A 286 34.03 -10.14 -11.20
N ASN A 287 33.15 -9.33 -11.76
CA ASN A 287 33.52 -8.32 -12.75
C ASN A 287 34.42 -7.23 -12.16
N VAL A 288 34.19 -6.81 -10.92
CA VAL A 288 35.08 -5.87 -10.22
C VAL A 288 36.45 -6.50 -9.96
N ILE A 289 36.51 -7.78 -9.60
CA ILE A 289 37.78 -8.51 -9.39
C ILE A 289 38.51 -8.70 -10.74
N ALA A 290 37.83 -8.91 -11.85
CA ALA A 290 38.45 -9.00 -13.17
C ALA A 290 38.99 -7.65 -13.63
N LEU A 291 38.23 -6.56 -13.42
CA LEU A 291 38.70 -5.18 -13.65
C LEU A 291 39.90 -4.80 -12.75
N LEU A 292 39.85 -5.20 -11.48
CA LEU A 292 40.96 -5.03 -10.56
C LEU A 292 42.20 -5.83 -10.98
N ARG A 293 42.06 -7.03 -11.54
CA ARG A 293 43.19 -7.81 -12.05
C ARG A 293 43.88 -7.15 -13.24
N GLU A 294 43.12 -6.50 -14.13
CA GLU A 294 43.71 -5.72 -15.23
C GLU A 294 44.38 -4.42 -14.75
N THR A 295 43.87 -3.84 -13.64
CA THR A 295 44.44 -2.59 -13.07
C THR A 295 45.58 -2.84 -12.05
N ILE A 296 45.56 -4.00 -11.38
CA ILE A 296 46.50 -4.35 -10.27
C ILE A 296 47.92 -4.74 -10.75
N PHE A 297 48.17 -4.83 -12.07
CA PHE A 297 49.56 -4.93 -12.50
C PHE A 297 50.35 -3.63 -12.32
N GLN A 298 49.80 -2.57 -11.77
CA GLN A 298 50.54 -1.31 -11.54
C GLN A 298 50.33 -0.55 -10.22
N GLN A 299 49.43 -0.90 -9.29
CA GLN A 299 49.50 -0.28 -7.93
C GLN A 299 48.52 -0.95 -6.95
N GLU A 300 49.00 -1.22 -5.75
CA GLU A 300 48.25 -1.71 -4.59
C GLU A 300 47.28 -0.65 -4.08
N SER A 301 45.96 -0.90 -4.13
CA SER A 301 44.97 -0.23 -3.31
C SER A 301 43.83 -1.20 -2.97
N PRO A 302 43.53 -1.43 -1.66
CA PRO A 302 42.55 -2.42 -1.23
C PRO A 302 41.17 -1.80 -1.20
N LEU A 303 40.57 -1.52 -2.34
CA LEU A 303 39.15 -1.20 -2.46
C LEU A 303 38.40 -2.40 -3.05
N VAL A 304 38.27 -3.43 -2.23
CA VAL A 304 37.24 -4.47 -2.44
C VAL A 304 35.90 -3.78 -2.27
N ASP A 305 35.01 -3.93 -3.24
CA ASP A 305 33.61 -3.48 -3.12
C ASP A 305 32.93 -4.29 -2.01
N THR A 306 33.08 -3.78 -0.78
CA THR A 306 32.52 -4.36 0.44
C THR A 306 31.00 -4.37 0.39
N ASP A 307 30.38 -3.48 -0.37
CA ASP A 307 28.92 -3.41 -0.53
C ASP A 307 28.34 -4.64 -1.24
N ALA A 308 28.96 -5.07 -2.34
CA ALA A 308 28.53 -6.28 -3.06
C ALA A 308 28.78 -7.56 -2.24
N SER A 309 29.83 -7.60 -1.39
CA SER A 309 30.09 -8.70 -0.49
C SER A 309 29.07 -8.77 0.65
N ASN A 310 28.73 -7.62 1.24
CA ASN A 310 27.72 -7.52 2.31
C ASN A 310 26.33 -7.91 1.79
N LYS A 311 25.92 -7.44 0.62
CA LYS A 311 24.64 -7.80 0.00
C LYS A 311 24.53 -9.29 -0.35
N ALA A 312 25.65 -9.93 -0.69
CA ALA A 312 25.67 -11.38 -0.90
C ALA A 312 25.51 -12.15 0.43
N ALA A 313 26.14 -11.67 1.50
CA ALA A 313 26.00 -12.24 2.85
C ALA A 313 24.58 -12.04 3.40
N ASP A 314 23.98 -10.86 3.18
CA ASP A 314 22.58 -10.60 3.54
C ASP A 314 21.62 -11.54 2.83
N ALA A 315 21.85 -11.84 1.55
CA ALA A 315 21.02 -12.80 0.80
C ALA A 315 21.18 -14.23 1.33
N ASP A 316 22.38 -14.62 1.80
CA ASP A 316 22.61 -15.93 2.42
C ASP A 316 21.93 -16.03 3.81
N ALA A 317 21.98 -14.96 4.62
CA ALA A 317 21.26 -14.87 5.88
C ALA A 317 19.74 -14.97 5.67
N ALA A 318 19.20 -14.24 4.69
CA ALA A 318 17.79 -14.29 4.33
C ALA A 318 17.34 -15.68 3.89
N LEU A 319 18.18 -16.44 3.15
CA LEU A 319 17.91 -17.83 2.78
C LEU A 319 17.89 -18.77 3.99
N GLN A 320 18.74 -18.53 5.00
CA GLN A 320 18.71 -19.32 6.24
C GLN A 320 17.46 -19.04 7.07
N GLU A 321 17.04 -17.77 7.18
CA GLU A 321 15.82 -17.39 7.88
C GLU A 321 14.57 -17.98 7.19
N LEU A 322 14.51 -17.92 5.87
CA LEU A 322 13.46 -18.55 5.08
C LEU A 322 13.42 -20.07 5.29
N GLY A 323 14.60 -20.70 5.37
CA GLY A 323 14.74 -22.14 5.64
C GLY A 323 14.17 -22.56 6.99
N SER A 324 14.22 -21.68 7.99
CA SER A 324 13.69 -21.94 9.34
C SER A 324 12.16 -21.75 9.48
N ASP A 325 11.46 -21.33 8.42
CA ASP A 325 10.02 -21.01 8.39
C ASP A 325 9.59 -19.95 9.42
N GLN A 326 10.52 -19.10 9.88
CA GLN A 326 10.23 -18.02 10.85
C GLN A 326 9.74 -16.75 10.18
N VAL A 327 10.10 -16.54 8.92
CA VAL A 327 9.77 -15.35 8.13
C VAL A 327 9.17 -15.75 6.77
N ALA A 328 8.39 -14.83 6.19
CA ALA A 328 7.95 -14.89 4.82
C ALA A 328 8.52 -13.71 4.05
N PHE A 329 8.81 -13.90 2.78
CA PHE A 329 9.33 -12.86 1.91
C PHE A 329 8.28 -12.39 0.92
N GLY A 330 8.47 -11.20 0.39
CA GLY A 330 7.58 -10.62 -0.60
C GLY A 330 8.18 -9.36 -1.23
N TYR A 331 7.46 -8.82 -2.21
CA TYR A 331 7.79 -7.53 -2.80
C TYR A 331 7.08 -6.42 -2.06
N LEU A 332 7.87 -5.50 -1.50
CA LEU A 332 7.37 -4.34 -0.76
C LEU A 332 7.45 -3.09 -1.64
N THR A 333 6.37 -2.32 -1.67
CA THR A 333 6.30 -0.99 -2.26
C THR A 333 5.66 -0.05 -1.26
N ALA A 334 6.32 1.05 -0.93
CA ALA A 334 5.75 2.08 -0.07
C ALA A 334 5.77 3.42 -0.79
N THR A 335 4.63 4.12 -0.77
CA THR A 335 4.43 5.41 -1.45
C THR A 335 3.71 6.38 -0.53
N VAL A 336 4.01 7.66 -0.68
CA VAL A 336 3.21 8.74 -0.08
C VAL A 336 2.67 9.64 -1.16
N THR A 337 1.38 9.87 -1.12
CA THR A 337 0.66 10.76 -2.02
C THR A 337 0.25 12.01 -1.30
N VAL A 338 0.50 13.17 -1.91
CA VAL A 338 0.01 14.47 -1.47
C VAL A 338 -0.74 15.16 -2.60
N LEU A 339 -1.76 15.91 -2.24
CA LEU A 339 -2.62 16.63 -3.17
C LEU A 339 -2.71 18.09 -2.73
N ASP A 340 -2.70 19.00 -3.69
CA ASP A 340 -2.98 20.44 -3.46
C ASP A 340 -3.44 21.11 -4.74
N ALA A 341 -4.28 22.15 -4.61
CA ALA A 341 -4.72 22.96 -5.75
C ALA A 341 -3.58 23.81 -6.32
N ASP A 342 -2.61 24.20 -5.48
CA ASP A 342 -1.42 24.95 -5.89
C ASP A 342 -0.24 23.99 -6.09
N PRO A 343 0.37 23.94 -7.30
CA PRO A 343 1.50 23.05 -7.57
C PRO A 343 2.72 23.34 -6.70
N ALA A 344 2.97 24.60 -6.33
CA ALA A 344 4.11 24.95 -5.49
C ALA A 344 3.91 24.45 -4.05
N VAL A 345 2.69 24.53 -3.54
CA VAL A 345 2.31 23.99 -2.23
C VAL A 345 2.38 22.45 -2.24
N ALA A 346 1.91 21.79 -3.31
CA ALA A 346 2.05 20.35 -3.47
C ALA A 346 3.52 19.91 -3.45
N ASP A 347 4.41 20.63 -4.15
CA ASP A 347 5.85 20.36 -4.16
C ASP A 347 6.49 20.59 -2.78
N GLU A 348 6.05 21.61 -2.02
CA GLU A 348 6.54 21.86 -0.66
C GLU A 348 6.10 20.76 0.30
N LYS A 349 4.84 20.35 0.26
CA LYS A 349 4.33 19.21 1.05
C LYS A 349 5.15 17.95 0.77
N LEU A 350 5.43 17.65 -0.49
CA LEU A 350 6.24 16.49 -0.87
C LEU A 350 7.64 16.56 -0.27
N ARG A 351 8.32 17.72 -0.36
CA ARG A 351 9.65 17.94 0.23
C ARG A 351 9.64 17.77 1.75
N MET A 352 8.58 18.20 2.44
CA MET A 352 8.43 17.99 3.88
C MET A 352 8.33 16.49 4.22
N VAL A 353 7.51 15.74 3.48
CA VAL A 353 7.40 14.28 3.62
C VAL A 353 8.76 13.61 3.40
N GLU A 354 9.45 13.92 2.30
CA GLU A 354 10.77 13.37 2.00
C GLU A 354 11.77 13.63 3.12
N ARG A 355 11.82 14.85 3.64
CA ARG A 355 12.73 15.23 4.74
C ARG A 355 12.52 14.37 5.98
N VAL A 356 11.27 14.10 6.35
CA VAL A 356 10.96 13.24 7.50
C VAL A 356 11.43 11.81 7.24
N ILE A 357 11.10 11.26 6.08
CA ILE A 357 11.43 9.86 5.73
C ILE A 357 12.95 9.67 5.62
N GLN A 358 13.64 10.57 4.90
CA GLN A 358 15.10 10.55 4.72
C GLN A 358 15.82 10.78 6.04
N GLY A 359 15.30 11.63 6.93
CA GLY A 359 15.83 11.86 8.27
C GLY A 359 15.86 10.60 9.15
N ARG A 360 15.11 9.57 8.80
CA ARG A 360 15.09 8.25 9.44
C ARG A 360 15.92 7.20 8.69
N GLY A 361 16.72 7.60 7.70
CA GLY A 361 17.65 6.74 6.98
C GLY A 361 17.04 5.96 5.80
N PHE A 362 15.80 6.26 5.43
CA PHE A 362 15.22 5.72 4.20
C PHE A 362 15.70 6.49 2.97
N VAL A 363 15.69 5.83 1.83
CA VAL A 363 15.95 6.46 0.53
C VAL A 363 14.65 6.66 -0.20
N THR A 364 14.36 7.88 -0.63
CA THR A 364 13.13 8.23 -1.36
C THR A 364 13.43 8.71 -2.78
N ILE A 365 12.45 8.56 -3.64
CA ILE A 365 12.46 9.14 -5.00
C ILE A 365 11.14 9.88 -5.21
N PRO A 366 11.16 11.19 -5.47
CA PRO A 366 9.99 11.89 -5.95
C PRO A 366 9.67 11.41 -7.38
N GLU A 367 8.48 10.85 -7.54
CA GLU A 367 8.04 10.32 -8.83
C GLU A 367 7.62 11.46 -9.76
N THR A 368 8.14 11.44 -10.98
CA THR A 368 7.81 12.42 -12.02
C THR A 368 7.10 11.75 -13.20
N LEU A 369 7.84 11.09 -14.08
CA LEU A 369 7.27 10.35 -15.20
C LEU A 369 6.35 9.20 -14.76
N ASN A 370 6.68 8.54 -13.65
CA ASN A 370 5.96 7.40 -13.11
C ASN A 370 4.97 7.77 -11.99
N ALA A 371 4.68 9.05 -11.79
CA ALA A 371 3.85 9.48 -10.66
C ALA A 371 2.45 8.87 -10.69
N VAL A 372 1.83 8.77 -11.88
CA VAL A 372 0.52 8.12 -12.05
C VAL A 372 0.60 6.62 -11.75
N ASP A 373 1.62 5.93 -12.26
CA ASP A 373 1.80 4.49 -12.00
C ASP A 373 2.09 4.22 -10.52
N ALA A 374 2.88 5.07 -9.87
CA ALA A 374 3.15 5.00 -8.45
C ALA A 374 1.88 5.21 -7.62
N TRP A 375 1.06 6.19 -7.96
CA TRP A 375 -0.23 6.42 -7.34
C TRP A 375 -1.20 5.24 -7.57
N LEU A 376 -1.34 4.77 -8.82
CA LEU A 376 -2.17 3.60 -9.15
C LEU A 376 -1.74 2.36 -8.37
N SER A 377 -0.42 2.17 -8.16
CA SER A 377 0.10 1.04 -7.38
C SER A 377 -0.28 1.09 -5.91
N SER A 378 -0.60 2.28 -5.40
CA SER A 378 -1.03 2.49 -4.02
C SER A 378 -2.52 2.18 -3.80
N ILE A 379 -3.30 2.01 -4.89
CA ILE A 379 -4.73 1.73 -4.84
C ILE A 379 -4.96 0.25 -4.51
N PRO A 380 -5.76 -0.08 -3.48
CA PRO A 380 -6.08 -1.46 -3.14
C PRO A 380 -6.70 -2.21 -4.32
N GLY A 381 -6.22 -3.42 -4.56
CA GLY A 381 -6.65 -4.23 -5.70
C GLY A 381 -5.73 -4.13 -6.93
N ASN A 382 -4.85 -3.13 -6.99
CA ASN A 382 -3.93 -2.95 -8.12
C ASN A 382 -2.56 -3.57 -7.85
N ALA A 383 -2.50 -4.90 -7.85
CA ALA A 383 -1.28 -5.64 -7.52
C ALA A 383 -0.15 -5.50 -8.56
N TYR A 384 -0.48 -5.12 -9.80
CA TYR A 384 0.46 -5.16 -10.93
C TYR A 384 1.06 -3.82 -11.34
N ALA A 385 0.44 -2.70 -10.98
CA ALA A 385 1.04 -1.40 -11.23
C ALA A 385 2.40 -1.32 -10.52
N LEU A 386 3.41 -0.77 -11.13
CA LEU A 386 4.81 -0.69 -10.65
C LEU A 386 5.61 -2.00 -10.58
N SER A 387 5.01 -3.20 -10.63
CA SER A 387 5.82 -4.43 -10.66
C SER A 387 6.72 -4.53 -11.89
N LEU A 388 6.41 -3.77 -12.94
CA LEU A 388 7.19 -3.69 -14.18
C LEU A 388 8.33 -2.63 -14.12
N ILE A 389 8.30 -1.68 -13.18
CA ILE A 389 9.25 -0.56 -13.13
C ILE A 389 10.45 -0.87 -12.22
N HIS A 390 10.31 -1.81 -11.29
CA HIS A 390 11.35 -2.15 -10.31
C HIS A 390 12.10 -3.46 -10.63
N ILE A 391 11.85 -4.01 -11.81
CA ILE A 391 12.67 -5.08 -12.38
C ILE A 391 13.78 -4.45 -13.21
#